data_ab919592f25fadaf530135bc54d04743
#
_entry.id   ab919592f25fadaf530135bc54d04743
#
_cell.length_a   1.000
_cell.length_b   1.000
_cell.length_c   1.000
_cell.angle_alpha   90.00
_cell.angle_beta   90.00
_cell.angle_gamma   90.00
#
_symmetry.space_group_name_H-M   'P 1'
#
loop_
_entity.id
_entity.type
_entity.pdbx_description
1 polymer ?
#
loop_
_entity_poly.entity_id
_entity_poly.type
_entity_poly.pdbx_seq_one_letter_code
_entity_poly.pdbx_strand_id
1 'polypeptide(L)'
;MQQFEKSAKLENVCYDIRGPVQQEAHRLEEEGHRVLKLNIGNPGAFGLDIPEEIQQDVIHNLPEAQGYCDSKGLFSGRKAVMQYSQALGIPDVDIDDVFLGNGVSELIVMSMQALLNTGDEVLIPAPDYPLWTAAVTLSSG
;
A
#
# COMPACT_ATOMS: atom_id res chain seq x y z
N MET A 1 -23.40 22.51 19.69
CA MET A 1 -22.72 21.35 19.08
C MET A 1 -21.25 21.73 18.92
N GLN A 2 -20.33 20.92 19.41
CA GLN A 2 -18.90 21.13 19.19
C GLN A 2 -18.60 20.82 17.73
N GLN A 3 -18.04 21.77 17.00
CA GLN A 3 -17.67 21.60 15.61
C GLN A 3 -16.33 20.86 15.56
N PHE A 4 -16.29 19.71 14.89
CA PHE A 4 -15.06 18.95 14.72
C PHE A 4 -14.28 19.54 13.54
N GLU A 5 -13.04 19.90 13.78
CA GLU A 5 -12.12 20.39 12.76
C GLU A 5 -11.13 19.29 12.35
N LYS A 6 -10.59 19.41 11.14
CA LYS A 6 -9.51 18.53 10.68
C LYS A 6 -8.24 18.79 11.50
N SER A 7 -7.43 17.75 11.70
CA SER A 7 -6.11 17.92 12.30
C SER A 7 -5.24 18.86 11.46
N ALA A 8 -4.51 19.76 12.13
CA ALA A 8 -3.55 20.65 11.46
C ALA A 8 -2.47 19.91 10.67
N LYS A 9 -2.16 18.66 11.03
CA LYS A 9 -1.24 17.79 10.26
C LYS A 9 -1.68 17.57 8.81
N LEU A 10 -2.97 17.70 8.53
CA LEU A 10 -3.53 17.50 7.18
C LEU A 10 -3.39 18.73 6.28
N GLU A 11 -3.00 19.89 6.79
CA GLU A 11 -2.90 21.13 6.01
C GLU A 11 -1.84 21.04 4.92
N ASN A 12 -0.75 20.32 5.18
CA ASN A 12 0.39 20.17 4.26
C ASN A 12 0.44 18.80 3.56
N VAL A 13 -0.59 17.98 3.70
CA VAL A 13 -0.65 16.65 3.08
C VAL A 13 -1.31 16.73 1.71
N CYS A 14 -0.51 16.63 0.65
CA CYS A 14 -0.96 16.51 -0.72
C CYS A 14 -1.11 15.04 -1.10
N TYR A 15 -2.21 14.40 -0.69
CA TYR A 15 -2.55 13.03 -1.08
C TYR A 15 -3.81 13.00 -1.92
N ASP A 16 -3.84 13.82 -2.97
CA ASP A 16 -4.97 13.85 -3.90
C ASP A 16 -4.63 13.19 -5.23
N ILE A 17 -4.66 11.85 -5.24
CA ILE A 17 -4.50 11.04 -6.45
C ILE A 17 -5.79 10.98 -7.29
N ARG A 18 -6.89 11.59 -6.81
CA ARG A 18 -8.22 11.58 -7.43
C ARG A 18 -8.75 12.99 -7.68
N GLY A 19 -7.87 13.95 -7.88
CA GLY A 19 -8.21 15.37 -8.00
C GLY A 19 -8.88 15.76 -9.30
N PRO A 20 -8.69 17.02 -9.73
CA PRO A 20 -9.41 17.60 -10.86
C PRO A 20 -9.23 16.83 -12.18
N VAL A 21 -8.10 16.16 -12.36
CA VAL A 21 -7.83 15.32 -13.55
C VAL A 21 -8.80 14.14 -13.65
N GLN A 22 -9.10 13.48 -12.52
CA GLN A 22 -10.08 12.39 -12.51
C GLN A 22 -11.50 12.87 -12.74
N GLN A 23 -11.88 14.03 -12.17
CA GLN A 23 -13.18 14.63 -12.40
C GLN A 23 -13.39 14.96 -13.89
N GLU A 24 -12.37 15.52 -14.53
CA GLU A 24 -12.40 15.79 -15.97
C GLU A 24 -12.46 14.51 -16.80
N ALA A 25 -11.74 13.46 -16.39
CA ALA A 25 -11.82 12.16 -17.06
C ALA A 25 -13.24 11.58 -16.99
N HIS A 26 -13.90 11.66 -15.83
CA HIS A 26 -15.29 11.21 -15.70
C HIS A 26 -16.24 12.04 -16.55
N ARG A 27 -16.10 13.37 -16.57
CA ARG A 27 -16.92 14.24 -17.42
C ARG A 27 -16.81 13.85 -18.91
N LEU A 28 -15.59 13.59 -19.38
CA LEU A 28 -15.36 13.16 -20.75
C LEU A 28 -15.97 11.77 -21.04
N GLU A 29 -15.89 10.84 -20.08
CA GLU A 29 -16.52 9.53 -20.21
C GLU A 29 -18.05 9.63 -20.28
N GLU A 30 -18.67 10.50 -19.48
CA GLU A 30 -20.11 10.78 -19.53
C GLU A 30 -20.54 11.39 -20.88
N GLU A 31 -19.68 12.16 -21.51
CA GLU A 31 -19.90 12.71 -22.87
C GLU A 31 -19.66 11.68 -23.99
N GLY A 32 -19.30 10.44 -23.64
CA GLY A 32 -19.07 9.34 -24.59
C GLY A 32 -17.65 9.26 -25.13
N HIS A 33 -16.71 10.01 -24.61
CA HIS A 33 -15.30 9.87 -24.96
C HIS A 33 -14.65 8.65 -24.29
N ARG A 34 -13.76 8.01 -25.00
CA ARG A 34 -12.96 6.92 -24.43
C ARG A 34 -11.70 7.49 -23.76
N VAL A 35 -11.62 7.39 -22.45
CA VAL A 35 -10.45 7.82 -21.67
C VAL A 35 -9.58 6.60 -21.36
N LEU A 36 -8.31 6.63 -21.76
CA LEU A 36 -7.31 5.62 -21.40
C LEU A 36 -6.65 5.99 -20.09
N LYS A 37 -6.95 5.23 -19.02
CA LYS A 37 -6.44 5.46 -17.67
C LYS A 37 -5.08 4.76 -17.50
N LEU A 38 -4.00 5.54 -17.51
CA LEU A 38 -2.62 5.05 -17.35
C LEU A 38 -1.99 5.46 -16.00
N ASN A 39 -2.78 6.06 -15.13
CA ASN A 39 -2.35 6.64 -13.86
C ASN A 39 -2.21 5.61 -12.72
N ILE A 40 -2.87 4.45 -12.83
CA ILE A 40 -2.83 3.37 -11.84
C ILE A 40 -2.61 2.06 -12.56
N GLY A 41 -1.65 1.26 -12.08
CA GLY A 41 -1.44 -0.10 -12.54
C GLY A 41 -2.64 -0.98 -12.16
N ASN A 42 -3.39 -1.43 -13.16
CA ASN A 42 -4.52 -2.33 -12.97
C ASN A 42 -4.49 -3.42 -14.05
N PRO A 43 -3.62 -4.45 -13.90
CA PRO A 43 -3.40 -5.47 -14.92
C PRO A 43 -4.68 -6.18 -15.36
N GLY A 44 -5.59 -6.51 -14.45
CA GLY A 44 -6.85 -7.18 -14.76
C GLY A 44 -7.75 -6.40 -15.72
N ALA A 45 -7.73 -5.06 -15.68
CA ALA A 45 -8.48 -4.23 -16.63
C ALA A 45 -7.96 -4.33 -18.07
N PHE A 46 -6.77 -4.88 -18.26
CA PHE A 46 -6.11 -5.07 -19.56
C PHE A 46 -6.00 -6.56 -19.96
N GLY A 47 -6.76 -7.43 -19.31
CA GLY A 47 -6.78 -8.86 -19.62
C GLY A 47 -5.57 -9.64 -19.11
N LEU A 48 -4.82 -9.08 -18.17
CA LEU A 48 -3.73 -9.77 -17.47
C LEU A 48 -4.29 -10.32 -16.14
N ASP A 49 -4.88 -11.50 -16.22
CA ASP A 49 -5.51 -12.14 -15.08
C ASP A 49 -4.48 -12.72 -14.10
N ILE A 50 -4.92 -12.95 -12.88
CA ILE A 50 -4.11 -13.66 -11.88
C ILE A 50 -3.84 -15.10 -12.36
N PRO A 51 -2.62 -15.65 -12.22
CA PRO A 51 -2.34 -17.04 -12.51
C PRO A 51 -3.30 -17.98 -11.79
N GLU A 52 -3.76 -19.02 -12.51
CA GLU A 52 -4.77 -19.95 -11.99
C GLU A 52 -4.29 -20.65 -10.70
N GLU A 53 -3.03 -20.98 -10.61
CA GLU A 53 -2.41 -21.61 -9.44
C GLU A 53 -2.56 -20.75 -8.19
N ILE A 54 -2.36 -19.44 -8.31
CA ILE A 54 -2.51 -18.48 -7.20
C ILE A 54 -3.99 -18.38 -6.81
N GLN A 55 -4.88 -18.30 -7.79
CA GLN A 55 -6.32 -18.22 -7.53
C GLN A 55 -6.83 -19.46 -6.80
N GLN A 56 -6.42 -20.65 -7.23
CA GLN A 56 -6.82 -21.92 -6.61
C GLN A 56 -6.27 -22.05 -5.19
N ASP A 57 -5.03 -21.61 -4.96
CA ASP A 57 -4.43 -21.63 -3.63
C ASP A 57 -5.19 -20.71 -2.66
N VAL A 58 -5.57 -19.51 -3.09
CA VAL A 58 -6.40 -18.58 -2.29
C VAL A 58 -7.75 -19.21 -1.95
N ILE A 59 -8.44 -19.81 -2.94
CA ILE A 59 -9.74 -20.46 -2.73
C ILE A 59 -9.61 -21.62 -1.75
N HIS A 60 -8.58 -22.43 -1.88
CA HIS A 60 -8.33 -23.58 -1.02
C HIS A 60 -8.09 -23.19 0.44
N ASN A 61 -7.35 -22.10 0.67
CA ASN A 61 -6.99 -21.64 2.01
C ASN A 61 -8.04 -20.68 2.64
N LEU A 62 -9.02 -20.22 1.87
CA LEU A 62 -10.04 -19.28 2.34
C LEU A 62 -10.81 -19.76 3.60
N PRO A 63 -11.18 -21.06 3.75
CA PRO A 63 -11.85 -21.55 4.96
C PRO A 63 -11.03 -21.37 6.23
N GLU A 64 -9.69 -21.39 6.14
CA GLU A 64 -8.80 -21.22 7.29
C GLU A 64 -8.51 -19.74 7.62
N ALA A 65 -8.87 -18.83 6.72
CA ALA A 65 -8.67 -17.39 6.90
C ALA A 65 -9.71 -16.71 7.81
N GLN A 66 -10.58 -17.48 8.50
CA GLN A 66 -11.66 -16.94 9.33
C GLN A 66 -11.20 -16.52 10.73
N GLY A 67 -10.05 -17.00 11.18
CA GLY A 67 -9.53 -16.79 12.52
C GLY A 67 -8.45 -15.72 12.62
N TYR A 68 -8.07 -15.41 13.85
CA TYR A 68 -6.86 -14.62 14.11
C TYR A 68 -5.62 -15.45 13.80
N CYS A 69 -4.59 -14.78 13.28
CA CYS A 69 -3.27 -15.36 13.11
C CYS A 69 -2.23 -14.59 13.97
N ASP A 70 -0.95 -14.98 13.85
CA ASP A 70 0.17 -14.25 14.44
C ASP A 70 0.16 -12.80 13.98
N SER A 71 0.46 -11.86 14.89
CA SER A 71 0.50 -10.41 14.61
C SER A 71 1.53 -10.02 13.54
N LYS A 72 2.58 -10.81 13.36
CA LYS A 72 3.54 -10.65 12.27
C LYS A 72 3.02 -11.19 10.93
N GLY A 73 1.92 -11.90 10.91
CA GLY A 73 1.34 -12.55 9.74
C GLY A 73 1.59 -14.06 9.66
N LEU A 74 0.99 -14.69 8.68
CA LEU A 74 1.02 -16.14 8.49
C LEU A 74 2.45 -16.68 8.36
N PHE A 75 2.79 -17.69 9.16
CA PHE A 75 4.13 -18.26 9.19
C PHE A 75 4.65 -18.75 7.82
N SER A 76 3.81 -19.44 7.05
CA SER A 76 4.16 -19.92 5.71
C SER A 76 4.51 -18.76 4.76
N GLY A 77 3.74 -17.66 4.81
CA GLY A 77 4.00 -16.46 4.04
C GLY A 77 5.30 -15.78 4.44
N ARG A 78 5.55 -15.59 5.75
CA ARG A 78 6.80 -15.01 6.26
C ARG A 78 8.01 -15.86 5.86
N LYS A 79 7.89 -17.18 5.96
CA LYS A 79 8.94 -18.11 5.53
C LYS A 79 9.24 -18.00 4.03
N ALA A 80 8.21 -17.89 3.21
CA ALA A 80 8.39 -17.71 1.77
C ALA A 80 9.10 -16.39 1.42
N VAL A 81 8.75 -15.28 2.09
CA VAL A 81 9.43 -13.99 1.92
C VAL A 81 10.89 -14.07 2.37
N MET A 82 11.18 -14.67 3.52
CA MET A 82 12.54 -14.88 4.01
C MET A 82 13.37 -15.67 2.99
N GLN A 83 12.87 -16.81 2.53
CA GLN A 83 13.57 -17.67 1.55
C GLN A 83 13.81 -16.95 0.23
N TYR A 84 12.83 -16.17 -0.25
CA TYR A 84 12.98 -15.37 -1.45
C TYR A 84 14.04 -14.28 -1.28
N SER A 85 14.05 -13.59 -0.15
CA SER A 85 15.07 -12.58 0.17
C SER A 85 16.47 -13.18 0.21
N GLN A 86 16.64 -14.35 0.82
CA GLN A 86 17.91 -15.10 0.84
C GLN A 86 18.35 -15.51 -0.57
N ALA A 87 17.42 -15.96 -1.41
CA ALA A 87 17.70 -16.30 -2.81
C ALA A 87 18.13 -15.08 -3.65
N LEU A 88 17.68 -13.88 -3.29
CA LEU A 88 18.15 -12.61 -3.88
C LEU A 88 19.49 -12.14 -3.32
N GLY A 89 20.09 -12.87 -2.37
CA GLY A 89 21.36 -12.53 -1.75
C GLY A 89 21.28 -11.42 -0.70
N ILE A 90 20.10 -11.15 -0.13
CA ILE A 90 19.96 -10.24 1.00
C ILE A 90 20.46 -10.98 2.25
N PRO A 91 21.55 -10.50 2.90
CA PRO A 91 22.14 -11.18 4.03
C PRO A 91 21.27 -11.05 5.30
N ASP A 92 21.44 -11.99 6.22
CA ASP A 92 20.96 -11.93 7.59
C ASP A 92 19.44 -11.73 7.76
N VAL A 93 18.62 -12.14 6.77
CA VAL A 93 17.16 -12.10 6.90
C VAL A 93 16.67 -13.34 7.61
N ASP A 94 16.10 -13.15 8.80
CA ASP A 94 15.40 -14.18 9.57
C ASP A 94 13.88 -14.06 9.41
N ILE A 95 13.18 -15.14 9.77
CA ILE A 95 11.71 -15.15 9.73
C ILE A 95 11.09 -14.12 10.68
N ASP A 96 11.80 -13.79 11.77
CA ASP A 96 11.34 -12.82 12.75
C ASP A 96 11.47 -11.36 12.30
N ASP A 97 12.23 -11.11 11.24
CA ASP A 97 12.36 -9.80 10.61
C ASP A 97 11.23 -9.51 9.60
N VAL A 98 10.40 -10.52 9.31
CA VAL A 98 9.35 -10.41 8.29
C VAL A 98 7.99 -10.13 8.92
N PHE A 99 7.35 -9.05 8.47
CA PHE A 99 5.98 -8.68 8.82
C PHE A 99 5.13 -8.64 7.56
N LEU A 100 3.96 -9.26 7.61
CA LEU A 100 2.98 -9.23 6.54
C LEU A 100 1.89 -8.21 6.88
N GLY A 101 1.53 -7.39 5.91
CA GLY A 101 0.46 -6.40 6.01
C GLY A 101 -0.51 -6.50 4.85
N ASN A 102 -1.59 -5.74 4.94
CA ASN A 102 -2.62 -5.67 3.92
C ASN A 102 -2.24 -4.66 2.83
N GLY A 103 -1.26 -5.03 2.03
CA GLY A 103 -0.73 -4.21 0.94
C GLY A 103 0.35 -3.21 1.39
N VAL A 104 1.02 -2.65 0.39
CA VAL A 104 2.16 -1.74 0.58
C VAL A 104 1.77 -0.47 1.35
N SER A 105 0.57 0.04 1.15
CA SER A 105 0.12 1.27 1.81
C SER A 105 0.06 1.13 3.32
N GLU A 106 -0.42 0.01 3.84
CA GLU A 106 -0.41 -0.27 5.28
C GLU A 106 1.01 -0.36 5.81
N LEU A 107 1.89 -1.08 5.12
CA LEU A 107 3.27 -1.25 5.54
C LEU A 107 4.06 0.07 5.54
N ILE A 108 3.81 0.96 4.58
CA ILE A 108 4.38 2.31 4.57
C ILE A 108 3.96 3.07 5.83
N VAL A 109 2.66 3.13 6.11
CA VAL A 109 2.15 3.86 7.28
C VAL A 109 2.68 3.27 8.58
N MET A 110 2.64 1.95 8.73
CA MET A 110 3.16 1.27 9.93
C MET A 110 4.66 1.53 10.13
N SER A 111 5.45 1.46 9.05
CA SER A 111 6.89 1.70 9.12
C SER A 111 7.21 3.13 9.55
N MET A 112 6.53 4.12 8.95
CA MET A 112 6.76 5.52 9.31
C MET A 112 6.35 5.81 10.76
N GLN A 113 5.24 5.25 11.22
CA GLN A 113 4.80 5.40 12.62
C GLN A 113 5.74 4.71 13.61
N ALA A 114 6.36 3.59 13.22
CA ALA A 114 7.26 2.85 14.11
C ALA A 114 8.67 3.47 14.18
N LEU A 115 9.11 4.15 13.15
CA LEU A 115 10.50 4.59 13.01
C LEU A 115 10.71 6.09 13.24
N LEU A 116 9.68 6.93 13.09
CA LEU A 116 9.84 8.38 13.09
C LEU A 116 9.35 9.03 14.39
N ASN A 117 10.15 9.96 14.88
CA ASN A 117 9.78 10.92 15.93
C ASN A 117 9.54 12.30 15.31
N THR A 118 8.95 13.21 16.09
CA THR A 118 8.77 14.60 15.66
C THR A 118 10.12 15.25 15.37
N GLY A 119 10.27 15.75 14.15
CA GLY A 119 11.48 16.41 13.66
C GLY A 119 12.47 15.49 12.94
N ASP A 120 12.18 14.19 12.84
CA ASP A 120 13.00 13.29 12.01
C ASP A 120 12.81 13.60 10.52
N GLU A 121 13.88 13.42 9.76
CA GLU A 121 13.91 13.69 8.31
C GLU A 121 14.00 12.41 7.49
N VAL A 122 13.23 12.31 6.41
CA VAL A 122 13.22 11.19 5.48
C VAL A 122 13.48 11.68 4.06
N LEU A 123 14.46 11.09 3.38
CA LEU A 123 14.72 11.37 1.97
C LEU A 123 13.78 10.52 1.09
N ILE A 124 12.94 11.19 0.33
CA ILE A 124 11.98 10.57 -0.59
C ILE A 124 12.32 11.00 -2.01
N PRO A 125 12.74 10.08 -2.90
CA PRO A 125 12.97 10.39 -4.31
C PRO A 125 11.67 10.81 -4.99
N ALA A 126 11.67 11.91 -5.73
CA ALA A 126 10.52 12.41 -6.49
C ALA A 126 10.81 12.36 -8.01
N PRO A 127 9.79 12.13 -8.87
CA PRO A 127 8.38 11.88 -8.53
C PRO A 127 8.15 10.48 -7.95
N ASP A 128 7.23 10.35 -7.00
CA ASP A 128 6.98 9.13 -6.25
C ASP A 128 5.48 8.83 -6.06
N TYR A 129 5.19 7.76 -5.35
CA TYR A 129 3.84 7.48 -4.89
C TYR A 129 3.51 8.43 -3.71
N PRO A 130 2.50 9.31 -3.83
CA PRO A 130 2.24 10.40 -2.87
C PRO A 130 2.06 9.97 -1.41
N LEU A 131 1.77 8.68 -1.16
CA LEU A 131 1.63 8.15 0.18
C LEU A 131 2.92 8.23 1.00
N TRP A 132 4.11 8.13 0.38
CA TRP A 132 5.37 8.23 1.11
C TRP A 132 5.48 9.58 1.83
N THR A 133 5.31 10.67 1.10
CA THR A 133 5.33 12.03 1.66
C THR A 133 4.23 12.22 2.70
N ALA A 134 3.00 11.75 2.40
CA ALA A 134 1.87 11.86 3.31
C ALA A 134 2.11 11.08 4.61
N ALA A 135 2.61 9.84 4.53
CA ALA A 135 2.87 9.00 5.71
C ALA A 135 3.95 9.58 6.62
N VAL A 136 5.04 10.11 6.03
CA VAL A 136 6.10 10.80 6.79
C VAL A 136 5.53 12.00 7.52
N THR A 137 4.82 12.90 6.82
CA THR A 137 4.23 14.11 7.42
C THR A 137 3.25 13.76 8.55
N LEU A 138 2.42 12.73 8.37
CA LEU A 138 1.44 12.33 9.37
C LEU A 138 2.06 11.63 10.57
N SER A 139 3.21 10.97 10.41
CA SER A 139 3.89 10.22 11.47
C SER A 139 4.84 11.08 12.31
N SER A 140 5.48 12.05 11.70
CA SER A 140 6.43 12.94 12.39
C SER A 140 5.79 14.18 13.02
N GLY A 141 4.61 14.49 12.70
CA GLY A 141 3.80 15.54 13.32
C GLY A 141 3.94 16.90 12.70
#